data_174757cb4542e05add5d0046d9d5cf84
#
_entry.id   174757cb4542e05add5d0046d9d5cf84
#
_cell.length_a   1.000
_cell.length_b   1.000
_cell.length_c   1.000
_cell.angle_alpha   90.00
_cell.angle_beta   90.00
_cell.angle_gamma   90.00
#
_symmetry.space_group_name_H-M   'P 1'
#
loop_
_entity.id
_entity.type
_entity.pdbx_description
1 polymer ?
#
loop_
_entity_poly.entity_id
_entity_poly.type
_entity_poly.pdbx_seq_one_letter_code
_entity_poly.pdbx_strand_id
1 'polypeptide(L)'
;MNTASEITAEPSVIVQREVRMQRLLIAYILTGLLFLLLPGTFLGVWNLISISSRHALDSLSPAWIQAHGHAQIFGWIGTFILGIGFYSLTKMGRLPTFAIPRGWTCFALWTTGITLRWFEGVVGWQWRILLPFSAFLELAGFLLFFQTVSSHRPAASTAALQSTSRKPEPWMLLVIGSTFGFLVTLLMNLIATIQVSIDNTGPAFAHVPDQRLITLATWGFLVPAVWGFNARWLPVFLGLGQPRPRFLFLAIGLAWAAILAEFFGPLTWFAALLPFAALSAVLALHIAEPSIQPAKITGVHPSFPYFVRLAYVWLLIAAALSIRASWNDVSGGIWGASRHALTVGFLSTMVFAIGQRILPAFCGARVLYSPRLMLASLAALNIGCLLRVVSEIPAYEANVRIAWHLLPCSAVIELLAVSLFAANLALTLLQPPAHLRSLIAIS
;
A
#
# COMPACT_ATOMS: atom_id res chain seq x y z
N MET A 1 2.21 -42.95 -19.55
CA MET A 1 2.22 -43.50 -18.18
C MET A 1 3.14 -42.64 -17.33
N ASN A 2 2.62 -41.74 -16.54
CA ASN A 2 3.21 -41.11 -15.33
C ASN A 2 2.42 -39.86 -14.93
N THR A 3 1.12 -40.04 -14.63
CA THR A 3 0.26 -38.91 -14.15
C THR A 3 -0.45 -39.23 -12.84
N ALA A 4 -0.07 -40.34 -12.18
CA ALA A 4 -0.69 -40.74 -10.90
C ALA A 4 0.17 -40.43 -9.65
N SER A 5 1.40 -39.90 -9.78
CA SER A 5 2.32 -39.75 -8.67
C SER A 5 2.24 -38.37 -7.92
N GLU A 6 1.44 -37.41 -8.40
CA GLU A 6 1.31 -36.11 -7.74
C GLU A 6 0.18 -36.04 -6.72
N ILE A 7 -0.64 -37.06 -6.57
CA ILE A 7 -1.85 -37.02 -5.70
C ILE A 7 -1.58 -37.51 -4.27
N THR A 8 -0.41 -38.08 -4.00
CA THR A 8 -0.01 -38.54 -2.66
C THR A 8 1.32 -37.95 -2.21
N ALA A 9 1.46 -36.60 -2.28
CA ALA A 9 2.56 -35.97 -1.56
C ALA A 9 2.37 -36.27 -0.06
N GLU A 10 3.36 -36.88 0.57
CA GLU A 10 3.32 -37.16 2.01
C GLU A 10 2.96 -35.90 2.80
N PRO A 11 2.12 -36.02 3.85
CA PRO A 11 1.71 -34.87 4.68
C PRO A 11 2.89 -34.00 5.14
N SER A 12 4.06 -34.57 5.35
CA SER A 12 5.31 -33.91 5.68
C SER A 12 5.79 -32.91 4.63
N VAL A 13 5.65 -33.23 3.34
CA VAL A 13 6.08 -32.38 2.20
C VAL A 13 5.18 -31.14 2.09
N ILE A 14 3.86 -31.33 2.26
CA ILE A 14 2.88 -30.24 2.23
C ILE A 14 3.13 -29.26 3.36
N VAL A 15 3.36 -29.76 4.57
CA VAL A 15 3.66 -28.92 5.76
C VAL A 15 4.96 -28.15 5.58
N GLN A 16 6.02 -28.80 5.11
CA GLN A 16 7.31 -28.13 4.89
C GLN A 16 7.21 -27.01 3.86
N ARG A 17 6.43 -27.21 2.80
CA ARG A 17 6.21 -26.21 1.76
C ARG A 17 5.42 -25.03 2.28
N GLU A 18 4.39 -25.27 3.07
CA GLU A 18 3.62 -24.20 3.73
C GLU A 18 4.52 -23.34 4.63
N VAL A 19 5.35 -23.95 5.42
CA VAL A 19 6.33 -23.25 6.29
C VAL A 19 7.30 -22.40 5.46
N ARG A 20 7.78 -22.91 4.32
CA ARG A 20 8.68 -22.14 3.43
C ARG A 20 7.97 -20.92 2.82
N MET A 21 6.69 -21.05 2.42
CA MET A 21 5.90 -19.93 1.92
C MET A 21 5.62 -18.89 3.01
N GLN A 22 5.31 -19.32 4.23
CA GLN A 22 5.14 -18.42 5.36
C GLN A 22 6.43 -17.66 5.68
N ARG A 23 7.59 -18.31 5.63
CA ARG A 23 8.89 -17.65 5.82
C ARG A 23 9.14 -16.57 4.75
N LEU A 24 8.84 -16.85 3.51
CA LEU A 24 8.93 -15.88 2.43
C LEU A 24 8.01 -14.68 2.70
N LEU A 25 6.73 -14.92 3.03
CA LEU A 25 5.79 -13.86 3.37
C LEU A 25 6.29 -13.02 4.57
N ILE A 26 6.76 -13.67 5.63
CA ILE A 26 7.29 -12.98 6.81
C ILE A 26 8.48 -12.09 6.44
N ALA A 27 9.39 -12.55 5.57
CA ALA A 27 10.52 -11.76 5.10
C ALA A 27 10.04 -10.49 4.37
N TYR A 28 9.08 -10.60 3.44
CA TYR A 28 8.48 -9.44 2.77
C TYR A 28 7.86 -8.46 3.76
N ILE A 29 7.08 -8.96 4.73
CA ILE A 29 6.40 -8.09 5.71
C ILE A 29 7.41 -7.40 6.63
N LEU A 30 8.39 -8.12 7.20
CA LEU A 30 9.39 -7.51 8.08
C LEU A 30 10.26 -6.48 7.34
N THR A 31 10.65 -6.76 6.09
CA THR A 31 11.40 -5.81 5.28
C THR A 31 10.55 -4.59 4.90
N GLY A 32 9.28 -4.78 4.57
CA GLY A 32 8.37 -3.66 4.34
C GLY A 32 8.19 -2.80 5.60
N LEU A 33 8.12 -3.39 6.81
CA LEU A 33 8.09 -2.64 8.06
C LEU A 33 9.41 -1.85 8.29
N LEU A 34 10.55 -2.43 7.91
CA LEU A 34 11.83 -1.72 7.95
C LEU A 34 11.84 -0.50 7.02
N PHE A 35 11.36 -0.66 5.78
CA PHE A 35 11.23 0.44 4.83
C PHE A 35 10.23 1.50 5.30
N LEU A 36 9.13 1.09 5.93
CA LEU A 36 8.18 2.00 6.54
C LEU A 36 8.82 2.86 7.62
N LEU A 37 9.59 2.26 8.52
CA LEU A 37 10.18 2.94 9.69
C LEU A 37 11.34 3.84 9.29
N LEU A 38 12.42 3.27 8.73
CA LEU A 38 13.69 3.99 8.58
C LEU A 38 13.73 4.90 7.35
N PRO A 39 13.75 4.37 6.10
CA PRO A 39 13.79 5.23 4.92
C PRO A 39 12.47 5.98 4.67
N GLY A 40 11.36 5.45 5.17
CA GLY A 40 10.05 6.07 5.07
C GLY A 40 9.82 7.10 6.18
N THR A 41 9.17 6.72 7.27
CA THR A 41 8.64 7.67 8.26
C THR A 41 9.72 8.48 8.97
N PHE A 42 10.85 7.88 9.36
CA PHE A 42 11.93 8.62 10.01
C PHE A 42 12.51 9.72 9.10
N LEU A 43 12.76 9.42 7.81
CA LEU A 43 13.20 10.43 6.84
C LEU A 43 12.12 11.52 6.66
N GLY A 44 10.84 11.13 6.62
CA GLY A 44 9.73 12.09 6.55
C GLY A 44 9.68 13.05 7.75
N VAL A 45 9.89 12.52 8.97
CA VAL A 45 9.99 13.34 10.19
C VAL A 45 11.16 14.31 10.11
N TRP A 46 12.34 13.82 9.70
CA TRP A 46 13.53 14.66 9.51
C TRP A 46 13.28 15.78 8.50
N ASN A 47 12.69 15.43 7.35
CA ASN A 47 12.34 16.40 6.30
C ASN A 47 11.41 17.49 6.87
N LEU A 48 10.38 17.08 7.60
CA LEU A 48 9.39 18.03 8.11
C LEU A 48 9.93 18.92 9.22
N ILE A 49 10.79 18.40 10.11
CA ILE A 49 11.49 19.20 11.12
C ILE A 49 12.38 20.23 10.41
N SER A 50 13.11 19.83 9.37
CA SER A 50 14.00 20.71 8.62
C SER A 50 13.24 21.84 7.91
N ILE A 51 12.13 21.50 7.23
CA ILE A 51 11.24 22.48 6.57
C ILE A 51 10.62 23.43 7.60
N SER A 52 10.09 22.88 8.70
CA SER A 52 9.40 23.67 9.73
C SER A 52 10.35 24.63 10.47
N SER A 53 11.61 24.22 10.69
CA SER A 53 12.61 25.08 11.36
C SER A 53 13.00 26.29 10.53
N ARG A 54 12.87 26.20 9.21
CA ARG A 54 13.23 27.28 8.26
C ARG A 54 12.00 28.00 7.69
N HIS A 55 10.80 27.50 7.98
CA HIS A 55 9.52 27.98 7.43
C HIS A 55 9.52 28.06 5.88
N ALA A 56 10.23 27.15 5.21
CA ALA A 56 10.42 27.17 3.78
C ALA A 56 10.52 25.75 3.22
N LEU A 57 9.69 25.43 2.23
CA LEU A 57 9.65 24.12 1.57
C LEU A 57 10.91 23.87 0.73
N ASP A 58 11.44 24.91 0.09
CA ASP A 58 12.64 24.89 -0.75
C ASP A 58 13.93 24.77 0.05
N SER A 59 13.86 24.77 1.38
CA SER A 59 15.01 24.58 2.27
C SER A 59 15.58 23.16 2.25
N LEU A 60 14.87 22.20 1.62
CA LEU A 60 15.26 20.80 1.55
C LEU A 60 15.39 20.34 0.10
N SER A 61 16.33 19.42 -0.14
CA SER A 61 16.46 18.81 -1.47
C SER A 61 15.19 18.03 -1.85
N PRO A 62 14.59 18.26 -3.03
CA PRO A 62 13.45 17.48 -3.51
C PRO A 62 13.74 15.96 -3.55
N ALA A 63 14.99 15.54 -3.76
CA ALA A 63 15.38 14.14 -3.76
C ALA A 63 15.10 13.45 -2.42
N TRP A 64 15.27 14.15 -1.28
CA TRP A 64 14.96 13.61 0.05
C TRP A 64 13.45 13.41 0.25
N ILE A 65 12.64 14.35 -0.25
CA ILE A 65 11.17 14.25 -0.20
C ILE A 65 10.71 13.06 -1.06
N GLN A 66 11.28 12.92 -2.27
CA GLN A 66 10.95 11.83 -3.18
C GLN A 66 11.45 10.48 -2.66
N ALA A 67 12.63 10.40 -2.03
CA ALA A 67 13.15 9.19 -1.40
C ALA A 67 12.25 8.71 -0.26
N HIS A 68 11.74 9.63 0.57
CA HIS A 68 10.73 9.33 1.58
C HIS A 68 9.45 8.77 0.96
N GLY A 69 8.87 9.46 -0.02
CA GLY A 69 7.64 9.03 -0.70
C GLY A 69 7.79 7.68 -1.39
N HIS A 70 8.90 7.44 -2.07
CA HIS A 70 9.21 6.17 -2.73
C HIS A 70 9.31 5.01 -1.72
N ALA A 71 10.00 5.21 -0.60
CA ALA A 71 10.09 4.22 0.46
C ALA A 71 8.73 3.87 1.07
N GLN A 72 7.82 4.85 1.19
CA GLN A 72 6.46 4.62 1.71
C GLN A 72 5.59 3.84 0.72
N ILE A 73 5.58 4.22 -0.54
CA ILE A 73 4.71 3.63 -1.57
C ILE A 73 5.25 2.27 -2.01
N PHE A 74 6.49 2.23 -2.51
CA PHE A 74 7.06 1.02 -3.09
C PHE A 74 7.78 0.17 -2.04
N GLY A 75 8.56 0.80 -1.17
CA GLY A 75 9.32 0.10 -0.13
C GLY A 75 8.41 -0.58 0.89
N TRP A 76 7.40 0.08 1.38
CA TRP A 76 6.48 -0.50 2.35
C TRP A 76 5.31 -1.22 1.68
N ILE A 77 4.35 -0.46 1.10
CA ILE A 77 3.08 -1.05 0.63
C ILE A 77 3.34 -1.98 -0.55
N GLY A 78 4.23 -1.60 -1.48
CA GLY A 78 4.61 -2.45 -2.61
C GLY A 78 5.19 -3.79 -2.16
N THR A 79 6.11 -3.77 -1.18
CA THR A 79 6.69 -5.00 -0.62
C THR A 79 5.63 -5.87 0.05
N PHE A 80 4.69 -5.29 0.80
CA PHE A 80 3.54 -6.01 1.38
C PHE A 80 2.68 -6.66 0.31
N ILE A 81 2.34 -5.92 -0.75
CA ILE A 81 1.49 -6.41 -1.84
C ILE A 81 2.15 -7.59 -2.56
N LEU A 82 3.45 -7.52 -2.86
CA LEU A 82 4.16 -8.63 -3.48
C LEU A 82 4.18 -9.88 -2.59
N GLY A 83 4.51 -9.73 -1.31
CA GLY A 83 4.52 -10.84 -0.35
C GLY A 83 3.14 -11.46 -0.15
N ILE A 84 2.11 -10.63 0.07
CA ILE A 84 0.71 -11.08 0.19
C ILE A 84 0.23 -11.71 -1.11
N GLY A 85 0.62 -11.16 -2.26
CA GLY A 85 0.27 -11.68 -3.58
C GLY A 85 0.80 -13.08 -3.79
N PHE A 86 2.07 -13.36 -3.51
CA PHE A 86 2.63 -14.71 -3.59
C PHE A 86 1.89 -15.71 -2.70
N TYR A 87 1.54 -15.31 -1.49
CA TYR A 87 0.86 -16.20 -0.55
C TYR A 87 -0.62 -16.38 -0.89
N SER A 88 -1.37 -15.29 -1.08
CA SER A 88 -2.83 -15.34 -1.24
C SER A 88 -3.27 -15.92 -2.57
N LEU A 89 -2.58 -15.61 -3.67
CA LEU A 89 -2.95 -16.11 -4.99
C LEU A 89 -2.77 -17.62 -5.09
N THR A 90 -1.76 -18.19 -4.46
CA THR A 90 -1.60 -19.65 -4.40
C THR A 90 -2.70 -20.30 -3.55
N LYS A 91 -3.09 -19.70 -2.44
CA LYS A 91 -4.14 -20.23 -1.55
C LYS A 91 -5.55 -20.05 -2.11
N MET A 92 -5.88 -18.88 -2.64
CA MET A 92 -7.22 -18.54 -3.12
C MET A 92 -7.48 -19.04 -4.54
N GLY A 93 -6.47 -19.07 -5.38
CA GLY A 93 -6.58 -19.48 -6.78
C GLY A 93 -6.54 -20.98 -7.01
N ARG A 94 -6.32 -21.81 -5.98
CA ARG A 94 -6.02 -23.25 -6.11
C ARG A 94 -4.91 -23.52 -7.12
N LEU A 95 -3.99 -22.56 -7.28
CA LEU A 95 -2.89 -22.66 -8.22
C LEU A 95 -1.85 -23.64 -7.69
N PRO A 96 -1.20 -24.43 -8.56
CA PRO A 96 -0.05 -25.21 -8.15
C PRO A 96 0.99 -24.25 -7.58
N THR A 97 1.67 -24.68 -6.55
CA THR A 97 2.63 -23.88 -5.83
C THR A 97 3.82 -23.53 -6.74
N PHE A 98 4.13 -22.25 -6.87
CA PHE A 98 5.29 -21.77 -7.63
C PHE A 98 6.61 -22.20 -6.98
N ALA A 99 7.70 -22.16 -7.75
CA ALA A 99 9.04 -22.40 -7.23
C ALA A 99 9.42 -21.30 -6.24
N ILE A 100 9.51 -21.62 -4.95
CA ILE A 100 9.85 -20.68 -3.86
C ILE A 100 11.13 -19.88 -4.14
N PRO A 101 12.20 -20.44 -4.78
CA PRO A 101 13.37 -19.65 -5.19
C PRO A 101 13.03 -18.42 -6.04
N ARG A 102 12.03 -18.50 -6.95
CA ARG A 102 11.59 -17.31 -7.71
C ARG A 102 11.03 -16.19 -6.82
N GLY A 103 10.31 -16.56 -5.76
CA GLY A 103 9.83 -15.59 -4.76
C GLY A 103 10.97 -14.88 -4.03
N TRP A 104 12.04 -15.61 -3.70
CA TRP A 104 13.26 -15.04 -3.10
C TRP A 104 14.05 -14.18 -4.10
N THR A 105 14.15 -14.59 -5.37
CA THR A 105 14.77 -13.75 -6.41
C THR A 105 14.01 -12.44 -6.60
N CYS A 106 12.67 -12.51 -6.67
CA CYS A 106 11.83 -11.32 -6.72
C CYS A 106 12.05 -10.43 -5.50
N PHE A 107 12.10 -11.01 -4.30
CA PHE A 107 12.41 -10.30 -3.06
C PHE A 107 13.75 -9.56 -3.14
N ALA A 108 14.81 -10.23 -3.57
CA ALA A 108 16.14 -9.64 -3.68
C ALA A 108 16.18 -8.49 -4.70
N LEU A 109 15.62 -8.68 -5.91
CA LEU A 109 15.55 -7.63 -6.93
C LEU A 109 14.80 -6.40 -6.42
N TRP A 110 13.60 -6.62 -5.87
CA TRP A 110 12.73 -5.57 -5.38
C TRP A 110 13.36 -4.76 -4.24
N THR A 111 13.84 -5.44 -3.19
CA THR A 111 14.40 -4.78 -2.02
C THR A 111 15.71 -4.09 -2.30
N THR A 112 16.54 -4.63 -3.20
CA THR A 112 17.75 -3.97 -3.69
C THR A 112 17.41 -2.70 -4.48
N GLY A 113 16.42 -2.76 -5.39
CA GLY A 113 15.96 -1.59 -6.13
C GLY A 113 15.53 -0.46 -5.18
N ILE A 114 14.65 -0.74 -4.23
CA ILE A 114 14.20 0.24 -3.23
C ILE A 114 15.36 0.82 -2.40
N THR A 115 16.29 -0.02 -1.98
CA THR A 115 17.44 0.42 -1.17
C THR A 115 18.36 1.35 -1.97
N LEU A 116 18.64 1.00 -3.22
CA LEU A 116 19.45 1.84 -4.11
C LEU A 116 18.76 3.18 -4.40
N ARG A 117 17.44 3.16 -4.64
CA ARG A 117 16.65 4.38 -4.87
C ARG A 117 16.72 5.34 -3.68
N TRP A 118 16.60 4.81 -2.47
CA TRP A 118 16.73 5.62 -1.27
C TRP A 118 18.17 6.14 -1.07
N PHE A 119 19.15 5.26 -1.25
CA PHE A 119 20.57 5.59 -1.06
C PHE A 119 21.02 6.72 -1.99
N GLU A 120 20.72 6.61 -3.29
CA GLU A 120 21.12 7.64 -4.24
C GLU A 120 20.38 8.97 -4.01
N GLY A 121 19.10 8.92 -3.65
CA GLY A 121 18.30 10.11 -3.37
C GLY A 121 18.79 10.88 -2.13
N VAL A 122 19.30 10.18 -1.11
CA VAL A 122 19.78 10.80 0.13
C VAL A 122 21.24 11.17 0.08
N VAL A 123 22.09 10.29 -0.46
CA VAL A 123 23.56 10.47 -0.50
C VAL A 123 24.02 11.17 -1.77
N GLY A 124 23.28 11.03 -2.88
CA GLY A 124 23.60 11.64 -4.17
C GLY A 124 24.81 10.99 -4.88
N TRP A 125 25.29 9.82 -4.40
CA TRP A 125 26.45 9.16 -4.97
C TRP A 125 26.08 8.35 -6.22
N GLN A 126 26.77 8.64 -7.35
CA GLN A 126 26.58 7.93 -8.63
C GLN A 126 25.11 7.85 -9.09
N TRP A 127 24.30 8.83 -8.72
CA TRP A 127 22.86 8.85 -8.96
C TRP A 127 22.50 8.66 -10.44
N ARG A 128 23.30 9.13 -11.39
CA ARG A 128 23.05 8.97 -12.83
C ARG A 128 23.00 7.52 -13.28
N ILE A 129 23.66 6.61 -12.55
CA ILE A 129 23.66 5.17 -12.84
C ILE A 129 22.72 4.45 -11.90
N LEU A 130 22.80 4.76 -10.60
CA LEU A 130 22.02 4.03 -9.57
C LEU A 130 20.53 4.30 -9.66
N LEU A 131 20.13 5.51 -10.06
CA LEU A 131 18.72 5.89 -10.17
C LEU A 131 17.97 5.04 -11.23
N PRO A 132 18.37 4.99 -12.52
CA PRO A 132 17.72 4.14 -13.50
C PRO A 132 17.92 2.64 -13.21
N PHE A 133 19.06 2.24 -12.63
CA PHE A 133 19.31 0.85 -12.26
C PHE A 133 18.38 0.38 -11.15
N SER A 134 18.10 1.22 -10.15
CA SER A 134 17.13 0.92 -9.10
C SER A 134 15.74 0.69 -9.67
N ALA A 135 15.27 1.59 -10.56
CA ALA A 135 13.97 1.46 -11.21
C ALA A 135 13.87 0.21 -12.12
N PHE A 136 14.97 -0.14 -12.79
CA PHE A 136 15.05 -1.40 -13.55
C PHE A 136 14.91 -2.63 -12.65
N LEU A 137 15.57 -2.67 -11.49
CA LEU A 137 15.48 -3.78 -10.55
C LEU A 137 14.05 -3.93 -9.99
N GLU A 138 13.37 -2.82 -9.68
CA GLU A 138 11.98 -2.82 -9.23
C GLU A 138 11.05 -3.38 -10.31
N LEU A 139 11.18 -2.91 -11.55
CA LEU A 139 10.40 -3.41 -12.67
C LEU A 139 10.68 -4.89 -12.95
N ALA A 140 11.94 -5.32 -12.93
CA ALA A 140 12.33 -6.73 -13.12
C ALA A 140 11.76 -7.62 -12.00
N GLY A 141 11.82 -7.17 -10.75
CA GLY A 141 11.20 -7.86 -9.62
C GLY A 141 9.70 -8.01 -9.78
N PHE A 142 9.00 -6.94 -10.19
CA PHE A 142 7.57 -6.99 -10.46
C PHE A 142 7.21 -7.90 -11.65
N LEU A 143 7.94 -7.83 -12.73
CA LEU A 143 7.70 -8.69 -13.90
C LEU A 143 7.92 -10.18 -13.56
N LEU A 144 8.94 -10.49 -12.76
CA LEU A 144 9.16 -11.84 -12.25
C LEU A 144 8.01 -12.31 -11.36
N PHE A 145 7.50 -11.44 -10.47
CA PHE A 145 6.29 -11.70 -9.69
C PHE A 145 5.11 -12.01 -10.60
N PHE A 146 4.82 -11.10 -11.54
CA PHE A 146 3.68 -11.23 -12.45
C PHE A 146 3.77 -12.51 -13.30
N GLN A 147 4.93 -12.79 -13.87
CA GLN A 147 5.19 -14.03 -14.63
C GLN A 147 4.97 -15.26 -13.75
N THR A 148 5.50 -15.25 -12.52
CA THR A 148 5.39 -16.38 -11.61
C THR A 148 3.94 -16.66 -11.22
N VAL A 149 3.14 -15.61 -10.98
CA VAL A 149 1.74 -15.75 -10.61
C VAL A 149 0.86 -16.12 -11.81
N SER A 150 1.09 -15.50 -12.99
CA SER A 150 0.26 -15.70 -14.19
C SER A 150 0.52 -17.03 -14.92
N SER A 151 1.72 -17.61 -14.80
CA SER A 151 2.07 -18.89 -15.45
C SER A 151 1.46 -20.11 -14.77
N HIS A 152 0.87 -19.96 -13.59
CA HIS A 152 0.26 -21.06 -12.83
C HIS A 152 -1.22 -21.20 -13.19
N ARG A 153 -1.50 -21.96 -14.26
CA ARG A 153 -2.86 -22.36 -14.64
C ARG A 153 -3.31 -23.58 -13.83
N PRO A 154 -4.61 -23.69 -13.44
CA PRO A 154 -5.15 -24.93 -12.87
C PRO A 154 -4.88 -26.10 -13.81
N ALA A 155 -4.54 -27.27 -13.27
CA ALA A 155 -4.39 -28.47 -14.09
C ALA A 155 -5.70 -28.74 -14.86
N ALA A 156 -5.60 -29.13 -16.13
CA ALA A 156 -6.74 -29.31 -17.03
C ALA A 156 -7.84 -30.25 -16.49
N SER A 157 -7.50 -31.20 -15.61
CA SER A 157 -8.45 -32.10 -14.94
C SER A 157 -9.41 -31.41 -13.97
N THR A 158 -9.00 -30.29 -13.36
CA THR A 158 -9.86 -29.47 -12.50
C THR A 158 -10.69 -28.47 -13.33
N ALA A 159 -10.24 -28.07 -14.50
CA ALA A 159 -10.95 -27.18 -15.41
C ALA A 159 -12.21 -27.86 -16.02
N ALA A 160 -12.14 -29.16 -16.30
CA ALA A 160 -13.28 -29.91 -16.83
C ALA A 160 -14.45 -30.07 -15.86
N LEU A 161 -14.18 -30.11 -14.54
CA LEU A 161 -15.20 -30.17 -13.49
C LEU A 161 -15.75 -28.78 -13.09
N GLN A 162 -15.11 -27.69 -13.52
CA GLN A 162 -15.51 -26.30 -13.22
C GLN A 162 -16.00 -25.53 -14.46
N SER A 163 -16.31 -26.19 -15.56
CA SER A 163 -16.74 -25.59 -16.84
C SER A 163 -18.16 -24.99 -16.85
N THR A 164 -18.70 -24.61 -15.72
CA THR A 164 -19.69 -23.53 -15.71
C THR A 164 -18.90 -22.22 -15.75
N SER A 165 -19.00 -21.48 -16.84
CA SER A 165 -18.32 -20.20 -17.10
C SER A 165 -18.67 -19.18 -15.99
N ARG A 166 -17.98 -19.30 -14.86
CA ARG A 166 -18.17 -18.35 -13.75
C ARG A 166 -17.50 -17.05 -14.16
N LYS A 167 -18.30 -16.02 -14.43
CA LYS A 167 -17.79 -14.67 -14.69
C LYS A 167 -16.82 -14.29 -13.55
N PRO A 168 -15.68 -13.65 -13.84
CA PRO A 168 -14.74 -13.23 -12.80
C PRO A 168 -15.45 -12.34 -11.78
N GLU A 169 -15.19 -12.59 -10.50
CA GLU A 169 -15.79 -11.79 -9.43
C GLU A 169 -15.33 -10.32 -9.54
N PRO A 170 -16.20 -9.32 -9.32
CA PRO A 170 -15.90 -7.90 -9.51
C PRO A 170 -14.62 -7.43 -8.80
N TRP A 171 -14.35 -7.92 -7.59
CA TRP A 171 -13.15 -7.58 -6.83
C TRP A 171 -11.86 -7.98 -7.56
N MET A 172 -11.88 -9.10 -8.28
CA MET A 172 -10.71 -9.60 -9.03
C MET A 172 -10.37 -8.66 -10.19
N LEU A 173 -11.38 -8.09 -10.87
CA LEU A 173 -11.16 -7.12 -11.94
C LEU A 173 -10.51 -5.84 -11.43
N LEU A 174 -10.87 -5.38 -10.22
CA LEU A 174 -10.21 -4.23 -9.59
C LEU A 174 -8.74 -4.54 -9.26
N VAL A 175 -8.45 -5.73 -8.75
CA VAL A 175 -7.06 -6.18 -8.47
C VAL A 175 -6.24 -6.27 -9.76
N ILE A 176 -6.83 -6.79 -10.85
CA ILE A 176 -6.16 -6.84 -12.17
C ILE A 176 -5.90 -5.41 -12.69
N GLY A 177 -6.89 -4.52 -12.62
CA GLY A 177 -6.74 -3.12 -13.01
C GLY A 177 -5.68 -2.39 -12.19
N SER A 178 -5.63 -2.64 -10.89
CA SER A 178 -4.60 -2.15 -9.98
C SER A 178 -3.21 -2.70 -10.35
N THR A 179 -3.10 -3.99 -10.68
CA THR A 179 -1.84 -4.60 -11.13
C THR A 179 -1.34 -3.98 -12.43
N PHE A 180 -2.25 -3.67 -13.35
CA PHE A 180 -1.92 -2.91 -14.57
C PHE A 180 -1.44 -1.49 -14.22
N GLY A 181 -2.14 -0.79 -13.32
CA GLY A 181 -1.71 0.52 -12.82
C GLY A 181 -0.31 0.47 -12.20
N PHE A 182 0.00 -0.60 -11.46
CA PHE A 182 1.34 -0.79 -10.90
C PHE A 182 2.40 -0.96 -11.99
N LEU A 183 2.14 -1.77 -13.00
CA LEU A 183 3.05 -1.92 -14.16
C LEU A 183 3.32 -0.57 -14.83
N VAL A 184 2.26 0.20 -15.15
CA VAL A 184 2.40 1.51 -15.80
C VAL A 184 3.19 2.48 -14.90
N THR A 185 2.97 2.44 -13.59
CA THR A 185 3.74 3.25 -12.61
C THR A 185 5.23 2.91 -12.65
N LEU A 186 5.59 1.62 -12.65
CA LEU A 186 7.00 1.19 -12.69
C LEU A 186 7.68 1.50 -14.02
N LEU A 187 6.95 1.39 -15.14
CA LEU A 187 7.44 1.80 -16.45
C LEU A 187 7.68 3.32 -16.52
N MET A 188 6.73 4.11 -16.02
CA MET A 188 6.89 5.57 -15.94
C MET A 188 8.07 5.94 -15.03
N ASN A 189 8.23 5.28 -13.87
CA ASN A 189 9.36 5.48 -12.97
C ASN A 189 10.69 5.21 -13.70
N LEU A 190 10.80 4.09 -14.44
CA LEU A 190 12.01 3.77 -15.21
C LEU A 190 12.29 4.82 -16.28
N ILE A 191 11.29 5.21 -17.07
CA ILE A 191 11.46 6.24 -18.12
C ILE A 191 11.88 7.57 -17.50
N ALA A 192 11.24 8.01 -16.42
CA ALA A 192 11.57 9.27 -15.74
C ALA A 192 12.97 9.25 -15.15
N THR A 193 13.42 8.13 -14.57
CA THR A 193 14.78 8.00 -14.04
C THR A 193 15.85 8.04 -15.14
N ILE A 194 15.61 7.42 -16.29
CA ILE A 194 16.49 7.49 -17.46
C ILE A 194 16.56 8.92 -17.98
N GLN A 195 15.41 9.60 -18.11
CA GLN A 195 15.35 10.98 -18.60
C GLN A 195 16.17 11.93 -17.72
N VAL A 196 15.93 11.89 -16.40
CA VAL A 196 16.67 12.70 -15.42
C VAL A 196 18.19 12.43 -15.48
N SER A 197 18.58 11.17 -15.68
CA SER A 197 19.99 10.78 -15.80
C SER A 197 20.66 11.32 -17.08
N ILE A 198 19.92 11.39 -18.18
CA ILE A 198 20.39 11.97 -19.46
C ILE A 198 20.49 13.49 -19.34
N ASP A 199 19.42 14.13 -18.79
CA ASP A 199 19.34 15.58 -18.65
C ASP A 199 20.33 16.15 -17.62
N ASN A 200 20.87 15.29 -16.75
CA ASN A 200 21.84 15.64 -15.71
C ASN A 200 21.37 16.77 -14.79
N THR A 201 20.09 16.81 -14.46
CA THR A 201 19.46 17.89 -13.67
C THR A 201 19.52 17.68 -12.16
N GLY A 202 19.97 16.50 -11.71
CA GLY A 202 20.04 16.11 -10.29
C GLY A 202 19.22 14.86 -10.02
N PRO A 203 19.31 14.26 -8.81
CA PRO A 203 18.66 12.97 -8.48
C PRO A 203 17.15 13.10 -8.16
N ALA A 204 16.51 14.20 -8.51
CA ALA A 204 15.11 14.43 -8.27
C ALA A 204 14.32 14.63 -9.57
N PHE A 205 13.10 14.12 -9.61
CA PHE A 205 12.16 14.44 -10.69
C PHE A 205 11.71 15.91 -10.57
N ALA A 206 11.48 16.55 -11.71
CA ALA A 206 10.80 17.82 -11.74
C ALA A 206 9.36 17.66 -11.19
N HIS A 207 8.77 18.77 -10.72
CA HIS A 207 7.48 18.76 -10.03
C HIS A 207 6.36 18.02 -10.79
N VAL A 208 6.19 18.31 -12.09
CA VAL A 208 5.07 17.73 -12.88
C VAL A 208 5.24 16.21 -13.09
N PRO A 209 6.39 15.68 -13.54
CA PRO A 209 6.61 14.22 -13.60
C PRO A 209 6.43 13.51 -12.25
N ASP A 210 6.92 14.10 -11.15
CA ASP A 210 6.75 13.55 -9.80
C ASP A 210 5.28 13.49 -9.39
N GLN A 211 4.53 14.57 -9.62
CA GLN A 211 3.09 14.65 -9.37
C GLN A 211 2.35 13.53 -10.10
N ARG A 212 2.58 13.37 -11.41
CA ARG A 212 1.95 12.35 -12.24
C ARG A 212 2.31 10.94 -11.80
N LEU A 213 3.56 10.71 -11.42
CA LEU A 213 4.01 9.42 -10.91
C LEU A 213 3.30 9.06 -9.60
N ILE A 214 3.20 10.01 -8.67
CA ILE A 214 2.50 9.80 -7.39
C ILE A 214 1.00 9.57 -7.61
N THR A 215 0.38 10.33 -8.51
CA THR A 215 -1.04 10.13 -8.84
C THR A 215 -1.29 8.74 -9.42
N LEU A 216 -0.46 8.31 -10.35
CA LEU A 216 -0.57 6.98 -10.95
C LEU A 216 -0.33 5.87 -9.91
N ALA A 217 0.67 6.03 -9.05
CA ALA A 217 0.98 5.09 -7.97
C ALA A 217 -0.17 5.00 -6.94
N THR A 218 -0.82 6.13 -6.62
CA THR A 218 -1.90 6.15 -5.64
C THR A 218 -3.25 5.79 -6.26
N TRP A 219 -3.76 6.57 -7.22
CA TRP A 219 -5.10 6.40 -7.80
C TRP A 219 -5.17 5.32 -8.89
N GLY A 220 -4.06 5.01 -9.56
CA GLY A 220 -4.00 3.94 -10.56
C GLY A 220 -3.69 2.56 -9.96
N PHE A 221 -2.96 2.51 -8.85
CA PHE A 221 -2.51 1.27 -8.23
C PHE A 221 -3.07 1.06 -6.83
N LEU A 222 -2.66 1.86 -5.83
CA LEU A 222 -2.93 1.55 -4.42
C LEU A 222 -4.42 1.65 -4.05
N VAL A 223 -5.10 2.70 -4.47
CA VAL A 223 -6.52 2.92 -4.16
C VAL A 223 -7.40 1.84 -4.77
N PRO A 224 -7.28 1.49 -6.07
CA PRO A 224 -8.01 0.36 -6.66
C PRO A 224 -7.66 -0.99 -6.03
N ALA A 225 -6.40 -1.22 -5.62
CA ALA A 225 -6.02 -2.42 -4.87
C ALA A 225 -6.81 -2.54 -3.57
N VAL A 226 -6.84 -1.46 -2.78
CA VAL A 226 -7.61 -1.40 -1.53
C VAL A 226 -9.09 -1.63 -1.79
N TRP A 227 -9.68 -1.01 -2.81
CA TRP A 227 -11.09 -1.23 -3.15
C TRP A 227 -11.38 -2.67 -3.54
N GLY A 228 -10.51 -3.30 -4.33
CA GLY A 228 -10.64 -4.70 -4.72
C GLY A 228 -10.58 -5.64 -3.51
N PHE A 229 -9.57 -5.50 -2.67
CA PHE A 229 -9.46 -6.30 -1.44
C PHE A 229 -10.62 -6.03 -0.47
N ASN A 230 -11.03 -4.78 -0.31
CA ASN A 230 -12.17 -4.41 0.54
C ASN A 230 -13.49 -4.99 0.02
N ALA A 231 -13.71 -5.02 -1.30
CA ALA A 231 -14.88 -5.66 -1.88
C ALA A 231 -14.95 -7.17 -1.53
N ARG A 232 -13.81 -7.82 -1.34
CA ARG A 232 -13.73 -9.23 -0.93
C ARG A 232 -13.90 -9.43 0.58
N TRP A 233 -13.30 -8.54 1.40
CA TRP A 233 -13.11 -8.79 2.82
C TRP A 233 -14.08 -8.02 3.73
N LEU A 234 -14.47 -6.77 3.39
CA LEU A 234 -15.30 -5.95 4.28
C LEU A 234 -16.71 -6.51 4.53
N PRO A 235 -17.41 -7.14 3.55
CA PRO A 235 -18.69 -7.78 3.83
C PRO A 235 -18.59 -8.78 4.99
N VAL A 236 -17.49 -9.53 5.05
CA VAL A 236 -17.26 -10.54 6.10
C VAL A 236 -16.79 -9.91 7.40
N PHE A 237 -15.87 -8.91 7.33
CA PHE A 237 -15.24 -8.35 8.53
C PHE A 237 -16.14 -7.36 9.27
N LEU A 238 -16.87 -6.53 8.53
CA LEU A 238 -17.74 -5.51 9.08
C LEU A 238 -19.21 -5.94 9.11
N GLY A 239 -19.54 -7.11 8.56
CA GLY A 239 -20.94 -7.56 8.45
C GLY A 239 -21.76 -6.70 7.48
N LEU A 240 -21.15 -6.16 6.42
CA LEU A 240 -21.81 -5.32 5.41
C LEU A 240 -22.51 -6.15 4.33
N GLY A 241 -23.35 -5.48 3.53
CA GLY A 241 -23.95 -6.07 2.33
C GLY A 241 -22.90 -6.45 1.29
N GLN A 242 -23.32 -7.29 0.31
CA GLN A 242 -22.47 -7.64 -0.81
C GLN A 242 -22.16 -6.39 -1.66
N PRO A 243 -20.94 -6.23 -2.17
CA PRO A 243 -20.56 -5.06 -2.95
C PRO A 243 -21.45 -4.86 -4.17
N ARG A 244 -21.74 -3.61 -4.51
CA ARG A 244 -22.51 -3.23 -5.70
C ARG A 244 -21.57 -3.12 -6.92
N PRO A 245 -21.55 -4.09 -7.86
CA PRO A 245 -20.54 -4.15 -8.91
C PRO A 245 -20.54 -2.90 -9.82
N ARG A 246 -21.73 -2.34 -10.11
CA ARG A 246 -21.87 -1.16 -10.96
C ARG A 246 -21.11 0.05 -10.41
N PHE A 247 -21.21 0.28 -9.09
CA PHE A 247 -20.49 1.38 -8.44
C PHE A 247 -19.00 1.10 -8.31
N LEU A 248 -18.57 -0.17 -8.16
CA LEU A 248 -17.14 -0.52 -8.20
C LEU A 248 -16.52 -0.22 -9.57
N PHE A 249 -17.20 -0.60 -10.65
CA PHE A 249 -16.72 -0.30 -12.01
C PHE A 249 -16.75 1.21 -12.32
N LEU A 250 -17.76 1.91 -11.80
CA LEU A 250 -17.81 3.38 -11.92
C LEU A 250 -16.65 4.01 -11.17
N ALA A 251 -16.33 3.57 -9.95
CA ALA A 251 -15.23 4.10 -9.15
C ALA A 251 -13.89 3.96 -9.86
N ILE A 252 -13.56 2.76 -10.38
CA ILE A 252 -12.30 2.53 -11.09
C ILE A 252 -12.26 3.27 -12.43
N GLY A 253 -13.38 3.33 -13.17
CA GLY A 253 -13.49 4.07 -14.43
C GLY A 253 -13.26 5.57 -14.23
N LEU A 254 -13.86 6.17 -13.20
CA LEU A 254 -13.66 7.58 -12.85
C LEU A 254 -12.23 7.86 -12.37
N ALA A 255 -11.61 6.95 -11.60
CA ALA A 255 -10.22 7.10 -11.18
C ALA A 255 -9.25 7.09 -12.38
N TRP A 256 -9.44 6.18 -13.34
CA TRP A 256 -8.65 6.17 -14.57
C TRP A 256 -8.94 7.37 -15.47
N ALA A 257 -10.19 7.80 -15.57
CA ALA A 257 -10.54 9.03 -16.31
C ALA A 257 -9.87 10.27 -15.68
N ALA A 258 -9.81 10.33 -14.34
CA ALA A 258 -9.08 11.38 -13.62
C ALA A 258 -7.58 11.35 -13.96
N ILE A 259 -6.93 10.18 -13.92
CA ILE A 259 -5.52 10.03 -14.30
C ILE A 259 -5.30 10.52 -15.74
N LEU A 260 -6.13 10.10 -16.69
CA LEU A 260 -6.00 10.54 -18.07
C LEU A 260 -6.20 12.07 -18.21
N ALA A 261 -7.09 12.66 -17.42
CA ALA A 261 -7.27 14.10 -17.38
C ALA A 261 -6.03 14.83 -16.83
N GLU A 262 -5.33 14.28 -15.85
CA GLU A 262 -4.07 14.86 -15.35
C GLU A 262 -2.93 14.79 -16.38
N PHE A 263 -2.89 13.74 -17.19
CA PHE A 263 -1.84 13.58 -18.20
C PHE A 263 -2.09 14.40 -19.48
N PHE A 264 -3.35 14.53 -19.90
CA PHE A 264 -3.71 15.03 -21.23
C PHE A 264 -4.74 16.17 -21.21
N GLY A 265 -5.25 16.53 -20.05
CA GLY A 265 -6.31 17.53 -19.91
C GLY A 265 -6.04 18.58 -18.83
N PRO A 266 -7.05 19.40 -18.53
CA PRO A 266 -6.97 20.36 -17.41
C PRO A 266 -6.94 19.66 -16.05
N LEU A 267 -6.09 20.15 -15.14
CA LEU A 267 -5.97 19.66 -13.77
C LEU A 267 -7.29 19.72 -12.99
N THR A 268 -8.14 20.69 -13.33
CA THR A 268 -9.49 20.82 -12.74
C THR A 268 -10.38 19.61 -13.02
N TRP A 269 -10.27 18.98 -14.19
CA TRP A 269 -11.03 17.78 -14.52
C TRP A 269 -10.55 16.58 -13.73
N PHE A 270 -9.24 16.42 -13.59
CA PHE A 270 -8.67 15.42 -12.68
C PHE A 270 -9.27 15.56 -11.29
N ALA A 271 -9.15 16.74 -10.70
CA ALA A 271 -9.61 17.01 -9.34
C ALA A 271 -11.15 16.85 -9.19
N ALA A 272 -11.93 17.22 -10.22
CA ALA A 272 -13.40 17.08 -10.19
C ALA A 272 -13.86 15.62 -10.23
N LEU A 273 -13.14 14.72 -10.92
CA LEU A 273 -13.52 13.31 -11.05
C LEU A 273 -13.23 12.49 -9.78
N LEU A 274 -12.21 12.86 -9.01
CA LEU A 274 -11.78 12.08 -7.82
C LEU A 274 -12.86 11.94 -6.73
N PRO A 275 -13.63 12.98 -6.35
CA PRO A 275 -14.70 12.84 -5.37
C PRO A 275 -15.80 11.88 -5.82
N PHE A 276 -16.14 11.88 -7.11
CA PHE A 276 -17.13 10.94 -7.65
C PHE A 276 -16.60 9.51 -7.65
N ALA A 277 -15.30 9.30 -7.93
CA ALA A 277 -14.66 8.01 -7.81
C ALA A 277 -14.69 7.51 -6.34
N ALA A 278 -14.30 8.35 -5.39
CA ALA A 278 -14.30 8.05 -3.97
C ALA A 278 -15.72 7.77 -3.43
N LEU A 279 -16.69 8.61 -3.78
CA LEU A 279 -18.09 8.42 -3.39
C LEU A 279 -18.67 7.13 -3.98
N SER A 280 -18.38 6.84 -5.25
CA SER A 280 -18.80 5.58 -5.89
C SER A 280 -18.26 4.37 -5.15
N ALA A 281 -17.00 4.41 -4.67
CA ALA A 281 -16.42 3.33 -3.86
C ALA A 281 -17.10 3.19 -2.49
N VAL A 282 -17.41 4.30 -1.81
CA VAL A 282 -18.14 4.32 -0.53
C VAL A 282 -19.52 3.67 -0.69
N LEU A 283 -20.25 4.02 -1.76
CA LEU A 283 -21.56 3.46 -2.09
C LEU A 283 -21.47 1.98 -2.49
N ALA A 284 -20.45 1.62 -3.26
CA ALA A 284 -20.22 0.26 -3.71
C ALA A 284 -20.00 -0.71 -2.56
N LEU A 285 -19.25 -0.27 -1.54
CA LEU A 285 -18.81 -1.10 -0.41
C LEU A 285 -19.70 -0.96 0.83
N HIS A 286 -20.80 -0.23 0.74
CA HIS A 286 -21.75 -0.02 1.85
C HIS A 286 -21.11 0.63 3.10
N ILE A 287 -20.05 1.45 2.92
CA ILE A 287 -19.23 1.97 4.04
C ILE A 287 -20.05 2.85 4.99
N ALA A 288 -20.97 3.66 4.46
CA ALA A 288 -21.83 4.55 5.24
C ALA A 288 -23.10 3.84 5.79
N GLU A 289 -23.35 2.60 5.36
CA GLU A 289 -24.54 1.87 5.77
C GLU A 289 -24.31 1.11 7.09
N PRO A 290 -25.37 0.84 7.87
CA PRO A 290 -25.26 0.01 9.06
C PRO A 290 -24.88 -1.42 8.70
N SER A 291 -24.19 -2.10 9.62
CA SER A 291 -23.87 -3.52 9.47
C SER A 291 -25.15 -4.36 9.55
N ILE A 292 -25.35 -5.28 8.61
CA ILE A 292 -26.48 -6.21 8.57
C ILE A 292 -26.23 -7.47 9.43
N GLN A 293 -24.98 -7.71 9.81
CA GLN A 293 -24.55 -8.79 10.70
C GLN A 293 -23.51 -8.24 11.69
N PRO A 294 -23.29 -8.89 12.84
CA PRO A 294 -22.21 -8.51 13.75
C PRO A 294 -20.83 -8.55 13.08
N ALA A 295 -20.02 -7.53 13.31
CA ALA A 295 -18.65 -7.48 12.80
C ALA A 295 -17.81 -8.62 13.41
N LYS A 296 -16.94 -9.23 12.59
CA LYS A 296 -16.02 -10.28 13.05
C LYS A 296 -14.75 -9.65 13.64
N ILE A 297 -14.79 -9.33 14.92
CA ILE A 297 -13.70 -8.68 15.66
C ILE A 297 -12.79 -9.63 16.41
N THR A 298 -12.95 -10.96 16.26
CA THR A 298 -12.10 -11.94 16.94
C THR A 298 -10.62 -11.71 16.60
N GLY A 299 -9.79 -11.57 17.63
CA GLY A 299 -8.35 -11.37 17.50
C GLY A 299 -7.88 -9.95 17.17
N VAL A 300 -8.79 -8.98 17.10
CA VAL A 300 -8.50 -7.54 16.89
C VAL A 300 -9.22 -6.69 17.93
N HIS A 301 -8.87 -5.39 18.01
CA HIS A 301 -9.57 -4.47 18.91
C HIS A 301 -11.00 -4.17 18.41
N PRO A 302 -12.00 -4.03 19.29
CA PRO A 302 -13.41 -3.75 18.93
C PRO A 302 -13.61 -2.48 18.10
N SER A 303 -12.69 -1.51 18.17
CA SER A 303 -12.73 -0.28 17.36
C SER A 303 -12.35 -0.48 15.88
N PHE A 304 -11.89 -1.67 15.46
CA PHE A 304 -11.49 -1.96 14.10
C PHE A 304 -12.50 -1.48 13.03
N PRO A 305 -13.82 -1.74 13.14
CA PRO A 305 -14.78 -1.30 12.12
C PRO A 305 -14.87 0.23 11.99
N TYR A 306 -14.67 0.97 13.09
CA TYR A 306 -14.70 2.44 13.07
C TYR A 306 -13.52 3.01 12.30
N PHE A 307 -12.31 2.47 12.50
CA PHE A 307 -11.12 2.93 11.78
C PHE A 307 -11.21 2.61 10.28
N VAL A 308 -11.79 1.48 9.90
CA VAL A 308 -12.04 1.17 8.49
C VAL A 308 -12.98 2.21 7.85
N ARG A 309 -14.06 2.59 8.55
CA ARG A 309 -14.98 3.65 8.06
C ARG A 309 -14.30 5.02 8.04
N LEU A 310 -13.53 5.36 9.07
CA LEU A 310 -12.77 6.61 9.17
C LEU A 310 -11.76 6.77 8.02
N ALA A 311 -11.13 5.68 7.60
CA ALA A 311 -10.25 5.72 6.43
C ALA A 311 -10.99 6.20 5.17
N TYR A 312 -12.22 5.78 4.94
CA TYR A 312 -13.01 6.28 3.80
C TYR A 312 -13.44 7.74 3.96
N VAL A 313 -13.60 8.25 5.18
CA VAL A 313 -13.75 9.69 5.41
C VAL A 313 -12.51 10.45 4.95
N TRP A 314 -11.31 9.93 5.26
CA TRP A 314 -10.06 10.51 4.77
C TRP A 314 -9.94 10.48 3.24
N LEU A 315 -10.41 9.43 2.59
CA LEU A 315 -10.46 9.35 1.13
C LEU A 315 -11.31 10.49 0.53
N LEU A 316 -12.48 10.75 1.12
CA LEU A 316 -13.36 11.84 0.69
C LEU A 316 -12.73 13.21 0.96
N ILE A 317 -12.08 13.40 2.12
CA ILE A 317 -11.34 14.63 2.45
C ILE A 317 -10.20 14.86 1.44
N ALA A 318 -9.42 13.83 1.13
CA ALA A 318 -8.34 13.91 0.15
C ALA A 318 -8.86 14.36 -1.23
N ALA A 319 -9.95 13.76 -1.69
CA ALA A 319 -10.57 14.11 -2.96
C ALA A 319 -11.15 15.55 -2.96
N ALA A 320 -11.75 15.99 -1.85
CA ALA A 320 -12.25 17.36 -1.70
C ALA A 320 -11.10 18.39 -1.70
N LEU A 321 -10.01 18.08 -1.00
CA LEU A 321 -8.81 18.95 -0.99
C LEU A 321 -8.16 19.04 -2.38
N SER A 322 -8.21 17.98 -3.20
CA SER A 322 -7.72 18.01 -4.59
C SER A 322 -8.48 19.06 -5.43
N ILE A 323 -9.80 19.18 -5.25
CA ILE A 323 -10.59 20.23 -5.93
C ILE A 323 -10.08 21.61 -5.51
N ARG A 324 -9.96 21.84 -4.22
CA ARG A 324 -9.50 23.14 -3.68
C ARG A 324 -8.11 23.49 -4.19
N ALA A 325 -7.19 22.50 -4.21
CA ALA A 325 -5.83 22.67 -4.70
C ALA A 325 -5.79 23.01 -6.20
N SER A 326 -6.64 22.40 -7.03
CA SER A 326 -6.67 22.67 -8.49
C SER A 326 -7.11 24.10 -8.85
N TRP A 327 -7.77 24.80 -7.93
CA TRP A 327 -8.22 26.17 -8.15
C TRP A 327 -7.21 27.20 -7.63
N ASN A 328 -6.61 26.96 -6.49
CA ASN A 328 -5.74 27.95 -5.86
C ASN A 328 -4.83 27.27 -4.81
N ASP A 329 -3.71 26.71 -5.27
CA ASP A 329 -2.63 26.22 -4.42
C ASP A 329 -1.34 26.93 -4.85
N VAL A 330 -0.98 27.96 -4.11
CA VAL A 330 0.17 28.84 -4.46
C VAL A 330 1.49 28.22 -4.02
N SER A 331 1.49 27.54 -2.87
CA SER A 331 2.72 27.06 -2.22
C SER A 331 2.79 25.51 -2.06
N GLY A 332 1.81 24.80 -2.62
CA GLY A 332 1.76 23.33 -2.55
C GLY A 332 1.19 22.77 -1.24
N GLY A 333 0.74 23.63 -0.32
CA GLY A 333 0.22 23.22 0.98
C GLY A 333 -1.09 22.45 0.90
N ILE A 334 -1.97 22.80 -0.02
CA ILE A 334 -3.26 22.12 -0.19
C ILE A 334 -3.05 20.75 -0.87
N TRP A 335 -2.19 20.67 -1.88
CA TRP A 335 -1.80 19.40 -2.49
C TRP A 335 -1.11 18.47 -1.50
N GLY A 336 -0.22 19.02 -0.67
CA GLY A 336 0.43 18.27 0.41
C GLY A 336 -0.58 17.68 1.39
N ALA A 337 -1.52 18.50 1.88
CA ALA A 337 -2.59 18.06 2.77
C ALA A 337 -3.50 16.99 2.12
N SER A 338 -3.85 17.16 0.84
CA SER A 338 -4.60 16.14 0.07
C SER A 338 -3.85 14.82 -0.01
N ARG A 339 -2.53 14.84 -0.31
CA ARG A 339 -1.69 13.65 -0.36
C ARG A 339 -1.59 12.95 1.00
N HIS A 340 -1.43 13.71 2.10
CA HIS A 340 -1.39 13.12 3.44
C HIS A 340 -2.75 12.54 3.87
N ALA A 341 -3.85 13.20 3.56
CA ALA A 341 -5.18 12.64 3.77
C ALA A 341 -5.38 11.31 3.01
N LEU A 342 -4.87 11.21 1.78
CA LEU A 342 -4.93 9.99 0.98
C LEU A 342 -3.98 8.91 1.49
N THR A 343 -2.70 9.23 1.70
CA THR A 343 -1.66 8.23 1.98
C THR A 343 -1.64 7.81 3.44
N VAL A 344 -1.70 8.74 4.36
CA VAL A 344 -1.72 8.46 5.81
C VAL A 344 -3.15 8.19 6.29
N GLY A 345 -4.07 9.09 5.97
CA GLY A 345 -5.46 8.99 6.42
C GLY A 345 -6.19 7.77 5.85
N PHE A 346 -6.15 7.56 4.53
CA PHE A 346 -6.85 6.42 3.90
C PHE A 346 -5.97 5.17 3.80
N LEU A 347 -4.88 5.21 3.02
CA LEU A 347 -4.10 4.03 2.69
C LEU A 347 -3.43 3.41 3.93
N SER A 348 -2.72 4.21 4.72
CA SER A 348 -2.02 3.71 5.91
C SER A 348 -2.99 3.21 6.98
N THR A 349 -4.09 3.94 7.24
CA THR A 349 -5.14 3.46 8.17
C THR A 349 -5.73 2.13 7.71
N MET A 350 -5.97 1.94 6.40
CA MET A 350 -6.41 0.65 5.86
C MET A 350 -5.38 -0.46 6.04
N VAL A 351 -4.10 -0.19 5.73
CA VAL A 351 -3.04 -1.19 5.91
C VAL A 351 -2.87 -1.55 7.38
N PHE A 352 -2.94 -0.57 8.29
CA PHE A 352 -2.86 -0.83 9.74
C PHE A 352 -4.04 -1.65 10.24
N ALA A 353 -5.26 -1.31 9.83
CA ALA A 353 -6.46 -2.01 10.26
C ALA A 353 -6.54 -3.43 9.66
N ILE A 354 -6.48 -3.54 8.34
CA ILE A 354 -6.64 -4.82 7.64
C ILE A 354 -5.42 -5.71 7.78
N GLY A 355 -4.20 -5.12 7.74
CA GLY A 355 -2.94 -5.87 7.89
C GLY A 355 -2.86 -6.60 9.22
N GLN A 356 -3.15 -5.93 10.34
CA GLN A 356 -3.17 -6.56 11.67
C GLN A 356 -4.30 -7.60 11.82
N ARG A 357 -5.31 -7.56 10.98
CA ARG A 357 -6.40 -8.54 10.96
C ARG A 357 -6.06 -9.80 10.16
N ILE A 358 -5.39 -9.67 9.00
CA ILE A 358 -5.20 -10.79 8.07
C ILE A 358 -3.80 -11.42 8.14
N LEU A 359 -2.74 -10.61 8.36
CA LEU A 359 -1.38 -11.12 8.33
C LEU A 359 -1.09 -12.18 9.41
N PRO A 360 -1.59 -12.07 10.66
CA PRO A 360 -1.43 -13.13 11.64
C PRO A 360 -2.00 -14.47 11.16
N ALA A 361 -3.15 -14.45 10.48
CA ALA A 361 -3.78 -15.65 9.93
C ALA A 361 -2.97 -16.24 8.77
N PHE A 362 -2.48 -15.41 7.85
CA PHE A 362 -1.68 -15.84 6.69
C PHE A 362 -0.31 -16.40 7.10
N CYS A 363 0.26 -15.88 8.17
CA CYS A 363 1.57 -16.31 8.67
C CYS A 363 1.49 -17.48 9.67
N GLY A 364 0.54 -18.41 9.49
CA GLY A 364 0.46 -19.63 10.30
C GLY A 364 -0.52 -19.54 11.45
N ALA A 365 -1.67 -18.89 11.24
CA ALA A 365 -2.76 -18.74 12.23
C ALA A 365 -2.28 -18.18 13.59
N ARG A 366 -1.37 -17.21 13.55
CA ARG A 366 -0.90 -16.48 14.73
C ARG A 366 -2.00 -15.61 15.32
N VAL A 367 -1.92 -15.35 16.61
CA VAL A 367 -2.79 -14.38 17.28
C VAL A 367 -2.05 -13.05 17.33
N LEU A 368 -2.73 -11.96 17.05
CA LEU A 368 -2.16 -10.62 17.16
C LEU A 368 -1.58 -10.41 18.57
N TYR A 369 -0.35 -9.93 18.67
CA TYR A 369 0.38 -9.76 19.93
C TYR A 369 -0.43 -8.92 20.92
N SER A 370 -0.97 -7.78 20.49
CA SER A 370 -1.78 -6.91 21.34
C SER A 370 -2.85 -6.14 20.57
N PRO A 371 -4.15 -6.44 20.79
CA PRO A 371 -5.24 -5.60 20.27
C PRO A 371 -5.20 -4.16 20.80
N ARG A 372 -4.67 -3.91 22.01
CA ARG A 372 -4.51 -2.56 22.57
C ARG A 372 -3.47 -1.76 21.79
N LEU A 373 -2.34 -2.36 21.39
CA LEU A 373 -1.36 -1.71 20.52
C LEU A 373 -1.94 -1.40 19.13
N MET A 374 -2.83 -2.25 18.63
CA MET A 374 -3.60 -1.95 17.41
C MET A 374 -4.43 -0.69 17.56
N LEU A 375 -5.18 -0.54 18.67
CA LEU A 375 -5.95 0.67 18.95
C LEU A 375 -5.01 1.89 19.03
N ALA A 376 -3.94 1.80 19.82
CA ALA A 376 -3.01 2.90 20.04
C ALA A 376 -2.35 3.36 18.72
N SER A 377 -1.91 2.41 17.86
CA SER A 377 -1.31 2.73 16.57
C SER A 377 -2.30 3.40 15.62
N LEU A 378 -3.53 2.90 15.54
CA LEU A 378 -4.58 3.49 14.69
C LEU A 378 -5.02 4.86 15.19
N ALA A 379 -5.19 5.04 16.50
CA ALA A 379 -5.56 6.33 17.09
C ALA A 379 -4.45 7.37 16.87
N ALA A 380 -3.20 7.04 17.18
CA ALA A 380 -2.07 7.94 16.97
C ALA A 380 -1.89 8.30 15.49
N LEU A 381 -2.04 7.33 14.56
CA LEU A 381 -1.95 7.60 13.12
C LEU A 381 -3.00 8.62 12.67
N ASN A 382 -4.25 8.45 13.09
CA ASN A 382 -5.33 9.35 12.68
C ASN A 382 -5.22 10.73 13.36
N ILE A 383 -4.73 10.82 14.60
CA ILE A 383 -4.42 12.09 15.27
C ILE A 383 -3.28 12.81 14.55
N GLY A 384 -2.19 12.10 14.24
CA GLY A 384 -1.06 12.65 13.47
C GLY A 384 -1.51 13.17 12.11
N CYS A 385 -2.26 12.37 11.36
CA CYS A 385 -2.83 12.76 10.06
C CYS A 385 -3.73 13.99 10.17
N LEU A 386 -4.61 14.07 11.17
CA LEU A 386 -5.46 15.23 11.39
C LEU A 386 -4.64 16.50 11.65
N LEU A 387 -3.67 16.41 12.56
CA LEU A 387 -2.77 17.53 12.84
C LEU A 387 -1.98 17.95 11.60
N ARG A 388 -1.50 16.98 10.83
CA ARG A 388 -0.77 17.22 9.59
C ARG A 388 -1.62 17.98 8.57
N VAL A 389 -2.80 17.47 8.23
CA VAL A 389 -3.70 18.06 7.23
C VAL A 389 -4.18 19.45 7.64
N VAL A 390 -4.52 19.64 8.91
CA VAL A 390 -5.04 20.93 9.42
C VAL A 390 -3.93 21.98 9.52
N SER A 391 -2.68 21.60 9.83
CA SER A 391 -1.58 22.57 9.98
C SER A 391 -0.85 22.86 8.67
N GLU A 392 -0.83 21.93 7.70
CA GLU A 392 -0.06 22.09 6.47
C GLU A 392 -0.56 23.27 5.61
N ILE A 393 -1.88 23.38 5.46
CA ILE A 393 -2.50 24.47 4.68
C ILE A 393 -2.17 25.85 5.28
N PRO A 394 -2.47 26.17 6.55
CA PRO A 394 -2.16 27.50 7.08
C PRO A 394 -0.66 27.76 7.25
N ALA A 395 0.18 26.73 7.38
CA ALA A 395 1.63 26.90 7.39
C ALA A 395 2.14 27.41 6.04
N TYR A 396 1.80 26.71 4.96
CA TYR A 396 2.35 27.00 3.64
C TYR A 396 1.62 28.12 2.92
N GLU A 397 0.28 28.17 2.98
CA GLU A 397 -0.50 29.16 2.25
C GLU A 397 -0.59 30.51 2.95
N ALA A 398 -0.52 30.55 4.29
CA ALA A 398 -0.72 31.77 5.06
C ALA A 398 0.41 32.08 6.05
N ASN A 399 1.46 31.28 6.08
CA ASN A 399 2.62 31.41 6.99
C ASN A 399 2.25 31.59 8.48
N VAL A 400 1.21 30.85 8.92
CA VAL A 400 0.71 30.90 10.29
C VAL A 400 1.70 30.26 11.24
N ARG A 401 2.28 31.04 12.16
CA ARG A 401 3.36 30.60 13.08
C ARG A 401 3.03 29.33 13.86
N ILE A 402 1.85 29.24 14.45
CA ILE A 402 1.45 28.06 15.23
C ILE A 402 1.39 26.80 14.38
N ALA A 403 1.01 26.91 13.09
CA ALA A 403 0.94 25.78 12.18
C ALA A 403 2.33 25.18 11.90
N TRP A 404 3.37 26.03 11.81
CA TRP A 404 4.76 25.58 11.67
C TRP A 404 5.26 24.77 12.88
N HIS A 405 4.73 25.02 14.08
CA HIS A 405 5.04 24.23 15.27
C HIS A 405 4.24 22.91 15.32
N LEU A 406 3.02 22.90 14.80
CA LEU A 406 2.18 21.70 14.80
C LEU A 406 2.65 20.65 13.77
N LEU A 407 3.24 21.08 12.66
CA LEU A 407 3.73 20.19 11.61
C LEU A 407 4.73 19.14 12.14
N PRO A 408 5.84 19.49 12.82
CA PRO A 408 6.77 18.48 13.33
C PRO A 408 6.14 17.63 14.44
N CYS A 409 5.20 18.18 15.24
CA CYS A 409 4.46 17.40 16.23
C CYS A 409 3.63 16.29 15.56
N SER A 410 2.96 16.61 14.44
CA SER A 410 2.19 15.61 13.67
C SER A 410 3.09 14.46 13.22
N ALA A 411 4.27 14.76 12.68
CA ALA A 411 5.21 13.77 12.18
C ALA A 411 5.75 12.86 13.30
N VAL A 412 6.04 13.41 14.48
CA VAL A 412 6.48 12.62 15.65
C VAL A 412 5.37 11.67 16.11
N ILE A 413 4.11 12.13 16.13
CA ILE A 413 2.95 11.30 16.47
C ILE A 413 2.76 10.18 15.42
N GLU A 414 2.93 10.48 14.15
CA GLU A 414 2.89 9.47 13.07
C GLU A 414 4.03 8.45 13.20
N LEU A 415 5.25 8.88 13.55
CA LEU A 415 6.37 7.98 13.81
C LEU A 415 6.07 7.05 15.00
N LEU A 416 5.47 7.57 16.07
CA LEU A 416 5.01 6.74 17.18
C LEU A 416 3.97 5.72 16.72
N ALA A 417 2.97 6.14 15.95
CA ALA A 417 1.94 5.26 15.40
C ALA A 417 2.53 4.12 14.57
N VAL A 418 3.44 4.45 13.66
CA VAL A 418 4.16 3.51 12.80
C VAL A 418 5.02 2.55 13.62
N SER A 419 5.71 3.06 14.65
CA SER A 419 6.55 2.23 15.54
C SER A 419 5.70 1.22 16.34
N LEU A 420 4.54 1.65 16.86
CA LEU A 420 3.60 0.77 17.56
C LEU A 420 3.02 -0.30 16.63
N PHE A 421 2.65 0.07 15.40
CA PHE A 421 2.17 -0.87 14.37
C PHE A 421 3.25 -1.89 14.02
N ALA A 422 4.47 -1.42 13.72
CA ALA A 422 5.58 -2.28 13.32
C ALA A 422 5.96 -3.24 14.45
N ALA A 423 6.04 -2.75 15.69
CA ALA A 423 6.32 -3.58 16.87
C ALA A 423 5.22 -4.65 17.08
N ASN A 424 3.93 -4.24 17.03
CA ASN A 424 2.82 -5.16 17.23
C ASN A 424 2.82 -6.27 16.17
N LEU A 425 3.04 -5.92 14.91
CA LEU A 425 3.05 -6.90 13.82
C LEU A 425 4.32 -7.76 13.83
N ALA A 426 5.50 -7.18 14.03
CA ALA A 426 6.75 -7.92 14.10
C ALA A 426 6.73 -8.93 15.27
N LEU A 427 6.33 -8.51 16.47
CA LEU A 427 6.17 -9.41 17.62
C LEU A 427 5.15 -10.53 17.35
N THR A 428 4.06 -10.21 16.62
CA THR A 428 3.10 -11.24 16.18
C THR A 428 3.75 -12.27 15.26
N LEU A 429 4.53 -11.83 14.29
CA LEU A 429 5.13 -12.69 13.27
C LEU A 429 6.32 -13.50 13.78
N LEU A 430 7.02 -12.98 14.79
CA LEU A 430 8.17 -13.67 15.42
C LEU A 430 7.73 -14.71 16.46
N GLN A 431 6.50 -14.67 16.96
CA GLN A 431 5.97 -15.70 17.86
C GLN A 431 5.77 -17.03 17.12
N PRO A 432 5.90 -18.17 17.81
CA PRO A 432 5.59 -19.46 17.22
C PRO A 432 4.09 -19.53 16.80
N PRO A 433 3.76 -20.28 15.73
CA PRO A 433 2.38 -20.54 15.34
C PRO A 433 1.54 -21.13 16.48
N ALA A 434 0.23 -20.85 16.46
CA ALA A 434 -0.67 -21.23 17.58
C ALA A 434 -0.64 -22.74 17.91
N HIS A 435 -0.54 -23.61 16.89
CA HIS A 435 -0.46 -25.06 17.06
C HIS A 435 0.85 -25.56 17.72
N LEU A 436 1.94 -24.77 17.67
CA LEU A 436 3.19 -25.12 18.34
C LEU A 436 3.25 -24.60 19.78
N ARG A 437 2.45 -23.57 20.13
CA ARG A 437 2.42 -23.04 21.50
C ARG A 437 1.87 -24.05 22.51
N SER A 438 0.89 -24.87 22.12
CA SER A 438 0.35 -25.93 22.96
C SER A 438 1.37 -27.03 23.26
N LEU A 439 2.31 -27.29 22.35
CA LEU A 439 3.39 -28.28 22.55
C LEU A 439 4.50 -27.74 23.46
N ILE A 440 4.83 -26.45 23.36
CA ILE A 440 5.86 -25.80 24.20
C ILE A 440 5.38 -25.60 25.66
N ALA A 441 4.05 -25.41 25.85
CA ALA A 441 3.47 -25.25 27.19
C ALA A 441 3.37 -26.57 28.00
N ILE A 442 3.62 -27.73 27.35
CA ILE A 442 3.57 -29.08 27.95
C ILE A 442 4.97 -29.62 28.23
N SER A 443 6.04 -29.01 27.68
CA SER A 443 7.44 -29.31 27.93
C SER A 443 8.02 -28.40 29.03
#